data_66c4844d070f5160b817525947bfb443
#
_entry.id   66c4844d070f5160b817525947bfb443
#
_cell.length_a   1.000
_cell.length_b   1.000
_cell.length_c   1.000
_cell.angle_alpha   90.00
_cell.angle_beta   90.00
_cell.angle_gamma   90.00
#
_symmetry.space_group_name_H-M   'P 1'
#
loop_
_entity.id
_entity.type
_entity.pdbx_description
1 polymer ?
#
loop_
_entity_poly.entity_id
_entity_poly.type
_entity_poly.pdbx_seq_one_letter_code
_entity_poly.pdbx_strand_id
1 'polypeptide(L)'
;HHHTDACYEEVLTCPLPEHHHTVACLSDTSADVETPEEWQAANDEAVMTGNWDEDLLSVAKTQLGYEQSEKNFEIDPADGVTLHYYSRYGQSYGNPYGEWDVMFLSYCLKYAGIPQSAIPQEASVLSLRSSMSDMDWLLDGEDGSAANVGDIVIYNKYVTRTVAVDSSADGAADDLDDQFSMDAEGENGAALETSGAS
;
A
#
# COMPACT_ATOMS: atom_id res chain seq x y z
N HIS A 1 -3.11 1.07 49.51
CA HIS A 1 -4.31 0.44 48.92
C HIS A 1 -3.97 -0.14 47.55
N HIS A 2 -4.75 -1.08 47.09
CA HIS A 2 -4.64 -1.59 45.74
C HIS A 2 -5.56 -0.80 44.82
N HIS A 3 -5.06 -0.40 43.64
CA HIS A 3 -5.89 0.26 42.65
C HIS A 3 -6.90 -0.74 42.07
N THR A 4 -8.14 -0.34 42.00
CA THR A 4 -9.24 -1.05 41.35
C THR A 4 -9.81 -0.17 40.24
N ASP A 5 -10.67 -0.71 39.39
CA ASP A 5 -11.30 0.05 38.30
C ASP A 5 -12.05 1.30 38.79
N ALA A 6 -12.52 1.29 40.07
CA ALA A 6 -13.13 2.46 40.69
C ALA A 6 -12.14 3.60 41.01
N CYS A 7 -10.84 3.38 40.88
CA CYS A 7 -9.79 4.38 41.05
C CYS A 7 -9.43 5.11 39.75
N TYR A 8 -10.01 4.71 38.64
CA TYR A 8 -9.77 5.31 37.33
C TYR A 8 -11.05 5.96 36.83
N GLU A 9 -10.90 7.17 36.34
CA GLU A 9 -11.95 7.89 35.65
C GLU A 9 -11.59 7.93 34.17
N GLU A 10 -12.49 7.49 33.30
CA GLU A 10 -12.33 7.66 31.86
C GLU A 10 -12.57 9.13 31.52
N VAL A 11 -11.49 9.84 31.21
CA VAL A 11 -11.57 11.23 30.78
C VAL A 11 -11.46 11.26 29.25
N LEU A 12 -12.51 11.77 28.61
CA LEU A 12 -12.48 12.07 27.17
C LEU A 12 -11.47 13.19 26.92
N THR A 13 -10.39 12.88 26.20
CA THR A 13 -9.34 13.84 25.86
C THR A 13 -9.57 14.53 24.50
N CYS A 14 -10.69 14.23 23.83
CA CYS A 14 -11.02 14.82 22.54
C CYS A 14 -11.20 16.34 22.69
N PRO A 15 -10.41 17.17 21.98
CA PRO A 15 -10.49 18.64 22.10
C PRO A 15 -11.64 19.26 21.29
N LEU A 16 -12.41 18.45 20.57
CA LEU A 16 -13.53 18.92 19.77
C LEU A 16 -14.77 19.23 20.65
N PRO A 17 -15.64 20.15 20.23
CA PRO A 17 -16.90 20.39 20.91
C PRO A 17 -17.75 19.12 20.95
N GLU A 18 -18.79 19.12 21.81
CA GLU A 18 -19.66 17.96 21.98
C GLU A 18 -20.15 17.43 20.62
N HIS A 19 -19.83 16.17 20.30
CA HIS A 19 -20.13 15.51 19.04
C HIS A 19 -20.28 14.00 19.26
N HIS A 20 -20.85 13.29 18.28
CA HIS A 20 -20.87 11.84 18.29
C HIS A 20 -19.49 11.30 17.86
N HIS A 21 -18.90 10.45 18.69
CA HIS A 21 -17.64 9.80 18.34
C HIS A 21 -17.82 8.87 17.16
N THR A 22 -16.94 9.02 16.20
CA THR A 22 -16.83 8.18 15.02
C THR A 22 -15.42 7.59 14.95
N VAL A 23 -15.17 6.67 14.01
CA VAL A 23 -13.83 6.11 13.79
C VAL A 23 -12.79 7.21 13.52
N ALA A 24 -13.19 8.32 12.90
CA ALA A 24 -12.30 9.47 12.68
C ALA A 24 -11.71 10.05 13.97
N CYS A 25 -12.41 9.92 15.11
CA CYS A 25 -11.90 10.39 16.40
C CYS A 25 -10.76 9.52 16.96
N LEU A 26 -10.50 8.37 16.37
CA LEU A 26 -9.44 7.45 16.76
C LEU A 26 -8.15 7.69 15.98
N SER A 27 -8.19 8.49 14.91
CA SER A 27 -6.99 8.81 14.13
C SER A 27 -6.14 9.84 14.86
N ASP A 28 -4.84 9.57 14.96
CA ASP A 28 -3.81 10.50 15.39
C ASP A 28 -2.94 10.87 14.19
N THR A 29 -3.26 11.96 13.54
CA THR A 29 -2.56 12.42 12.32
C THR A 29 -1.12 12.86 12.56
N SER A 30 -0.66 12.87 13.81
CA SER A 30 0.75 13.14 14.18
C SER A 30 1.55 11.86 14.43
N ALA A 31 0.87 10.71 14.55
CA ALA A 31 1.53 9.44 14.80
C ALA A 31 2.32 8.98 13.58
N ASP A 32 3.51 8.45 13.84
CA ASP A 32 4.40 7.80 12.87
C ASP A 32 4.83 8.68 11.68
N VAL A 33 4.60 10.02 11.77
CA VAL A 33 5.05 10.97 10.74
C VAL A 33 6.56 11.13 10.86
N GLU A 34 7.25 10.93 9.73
CA GLU A 34 8.71 11.00 9.65
C GLU A 34 9.16 12.24 8.85
N THR A 35 10.36 12.71 9.17
CA THR A 35 11.02 13.79 8.44
C THR A 35 11.82 13.27 7.25
N PRO A 36 12.15 14.13 6.26
CA PRO A 36 13.06 13.75 5.17
C PRO A 36 14.43 13.27 5.65
N GLU A 37 14.92 13.78 6.77
CA GLU A 37 16.18 13.36 7.40
C GLU A 37 16.08 11.93 7.95
N GLU A 38 14.94 11.56 8.53
CA GLU A 38 14.67 10.19 8.99
C GLU A 38 14.58 9.22 7.82
N TRP A 39 13.97 9.62 6.69
CA TRP A 39 13.97 8.78 5.47
C TRP A 39 15.37 8.59 4.92
N GLN A 40 16.20 9.63 4.95
CA GLN A 40 17.59 9.50 4.51
C GLN A 40 18.36 8.53 5.43
N ALA A 41 18.22 8.70 6.74
CA ALA A 41 18.85 7.82 7.72
C ALA A 41 18.40 6.36 7.57
N ALA A 42 17.13 6.11 7.21
CA ALA A 42 16.62 4.78 6.94
C ALA A 42 17.30 4.09 5.73
N ASN A 43 17.98 4.86 4.87
CA ASN A 43 18.71 4.34 3.70
C ASN A 43 20.23 4.34 3.87
N ASP A 44 20.76 4.79 5.02
CA ASP A 44 22.21 4.95 5.23
C ASP A 44 22.99 3.63 5.15
N GLU A 45 22.33 2.48 5.36
CA GLU A 45 22.94 1.17 5.23
C GLU A 45 22.97 0.65 3.77
N ALA A 46 22.30 1.34 2.83
CA ALA A 46 22.30 0.94 1.42
C ALA A 46 23.71 1.10 0.82
N VAL A 47 24.20 0.03 0.22
CA VAL A 47 25.49 0.01 -0.47
C VAL A 47 25.28 0.33 -1.94
N MET A 48 25.78 1.46 -2.39
CA MET A 48 25.70 1.90 -3.78
C MET A 48 26.93 1.44 -4.58
N THR A 49 26.68 0.73 -5.67
CA THR A 49 27.70 0.18 -6.56
C THR A 49 27.83 0.95 -7.85
N GLY A 50 26.79 1.72 -8.22
CA GLY A 50 26.63 2.37 -9.51
C GLY A 50 25.96 1.46 -10.55
N ASN A 51 25.55 0.25 -10.17
CA ASN A 51 24.68 -0.63 -10.94
C ASN A 51 23.25 -0.47 -10.44
N TRP A 52 22.34 -0.05 -11.29
CA TRP A 52 20.97 0.27 -10.90
C TRP A 52 20.22 -0.91 -10.27
N ASP A 53 20.39 -2.12 -10.80
CA ASP A 53 19.73 -3.32 -10.28
C ASP A 53 20.18 -3.62 -8.83
N GLU A 54 21.50 -3.55 -8.59
CA GLU A 54 22.08 -3.76 -7.26
C GLU A 54 21.71 -2.63 -6.30
N ASP A 55 21.77 -1.39 -6.75
CA ASP A 55 21.48 -0.20 -5.96
C ASP A 55 20.01 -0.15 -5.56
N LEU A 56 19.09 -0.45 -6.49
CA LEU A 56 17.66 -0.54 -6.23
C LEU A 56 17.36 -1.59 -5.16
N LEU A 57 17.91 -2.80 -5.30
CA LEU A 57 17.75 -3.87 -4.33
C LEU A 57 18.41 -3.55 -3.00
N SER A 58 19.53 -2.84 -3.00
CA SER A 58 20.21 -2.40 -1.78
C SER A 58 19.31 -1.46 -0.97
N VAL A 59 18.69 -0.46 -1.62
CA VAL A 59 17.72 0.43 -0.98
C VAL A 59 16.49 -0.34 -0.50
N ALA A 60 15.92 -1.20 -1.35
CA ALA A 60 14.74 -1.97 -0.96
C ALA A 60 14.97 -2.84 0.29
N LYS A 61 16.18 -3.41 0.43
CA LYS A 61 16.55 -4.22 1.61
C LYS A 61 16.61 -3.40 2.90
N THR A 62 16.96 -2.13 2.87
CA THR A 62 16.96 -1.28 4.06
C THR A 62 15.54 -1.03 4.60
N GLN A 63 14.53 -1.26 3.78
CA GLN A 63 13.12 -1.06 4.15
C GLN A 63 12.44 -2.31 4.72
N LEU A 64 13.16 -3.41 4.86
CA LEU A 64 12.61 -4.65 5.43
C LEU A 64 12.15 -4.42 6.87
N GLY A 65 10.92 -4.84 7.17
CA GLY A 65 10.30 -4.66 8.49
C GLY A 65 9.61 -3.30 8.67
N TYR A 66 9.54 -2.46 7.64
CA TYR A 66 8.70 -1.28 7.68
C TYR A 66 7.21 -1.68 7.73
N GLU A 67 6.46 -1.00 8.59
CA GLU A 67 5.02 -1.13 8.73
C GLU A 67 4.38 0.26 8.61
N GLN A 68 3.26 0.34 7.91
CA GLN A 68 2.48 1.58 7.86
C GLN A 68 1.89 1.91 9.23
N SER A 69 1.49 3.15 9.46
CA SER A 69 0.86 3.52 10.73
C SER A 69 -0.44 2.75 10.95
N GLU A 70 -0.68 2.34 12.20
CA GLU A 70 -1.98 1.80 12.63
C GLU A 70 -2.88 2.86 13.26
N LYS A 71 -2.32 4.04 13.58
CA LYS A 71 -3.00 5.10 14.31
C LYS A 71 -3.29 6.32 13.46
N ASN A 72 -2.46 6.58 12.47
CA ASN A 72 -2.59 7.70 11.56
C ASN A 72 -3.28 7.23 10.29
N PHE A 73 -4.56 7.61 10.12
CA PHE A 73 -5.36 7.21 8.97
C PHE A 73 -6.40 8.28 8.61
N GLU A 74 -6.84 8.23 7.38
CA GLU A 74 -8.01 8.97 6.88
C GLU A 74 -9.12 7.99 6.51
N ILE A 75 -10.36 8.46 6.56
CA ILE A 75 -11.53 7.69 6.11
C ILE A 75 -11.82 8.10 4.67
N ASP A 76 -12.00 7.13 3.79
CA ASP A 76 -12.40 7.40 2.41
C ASP A 76 -13.72 8.18 2.38
N PRO A 77 -13.74 9.40 1.82
CA PRO A 77 -14.96 10.20 1.75
C PRO A 77 -16.01 9.62 0.80
N ALA A 78 -15.64 8.68 -0.06
CA ALA A 78 -16.57 8.08 -1.02
C ALA A 78 -17.50 7.06 -0.36
N ASP A 79 -17.01 6.29 0.61
CA ASP A 79 -17.79 5.25 1.29
C ASP A 79 -17.98 5.50 2.79
N GLY A 80 -17.15 6.33 3.40
CA GLY A 80 -17.20 6.69 4.81
C GLY A 80 -16.77 5.58 5.77
N VAL A 81 -16.18 4.49 5.28
CA VAL A 81 -15.80 3.31 6.08
C VAL A 81 -14.41 2.78 5.79
N THR A 82 -13.90 2.90 4.58
CA THR A 82 -12.55 2.46 4.21
C THR A 82 -11.50 3.34 4.88
N LEU A 83 -10.51 2.72 5.49
CA LEU A 83 -9.42 3.43 6.17
C LEU A 83 -8.17 3.40 5.29
N HIS A 84 -7.63 4.58 5.01
CA HIS A 84 -6.37 4.78 4.34
C HIS A 84 -5.31 5.14 5.36
N TYR A 85 -4.33 4.29 5.53
CA TYR A 85 -3.30 4.45 6.55
C TYR A 85 -2.10 5.22 6.02
N TYR A 86 -1.55 6.07 6.89
CA TYR A 86 -0.33 6.80 6.61
C TYR A 86 0.85 5.85 6.36
N SER A 87 1.65 6.18 5.32
CA SER A 87 2.89 5.50 5.04
C SER A 87 4.03 6.49 4.70
N ARG A 88 5.28 6.11 5.05
CA ARG A 88 6.50 6.79 4.66
C ARG A 88 6.59 7.00 3.15
N TYR A 89 6.27 5.96 2.41
CA TYR A 89 6.36 5.96 0.94
C TYR A 89 5.33 6.89 0.33
N GLY A 90 4.10 6.85 0.84
CA GLY A 90 3.06 7.79 0.47
C GLY A 90 3.44 9.22 0.78
N GLN A 91 3.95 9.50 1.97
CA GLN A 91 4.39 10.84 2.35
C GLN A 91 5.55 11.31 1.46
N SER A 92 6.55 10.47 1.20
CA SER A 92 7.70 10.80 0.36
C SER A 92 7.30 11.11 -1.08
N TYR A 93 6.24 10.48 -1.56
CA TYR A 93 5.67 10.70 -2.89
C TYR A 93 4.78 11.96 -2.94
N GLY A 94 4.19 12.35 -1.80
CA GLY A 94 3.24 13.46 -1.69
C GLY A 94 1.77 13.02 -1.60
N ASN A 95 1.51 11.74 -1.35
CA ASN A 95 0.20 11.15 -1.12
C ASN A 95 0.25 10.22 0.12
N PRO A 96 0.28 10.78 1.35
CA PRO A 96 0.59 10.04 2.57
C PRO A 96 -0.37 8.90 2.90
N TYR A 97 -1.60 8.94 2.41
CA TYR A 97 -2.66 7.97 2.67
C TYR A 97 -3.03 7.14 1.44
N GLY A 98 -2.25 7.22 0.36
CA GLY A 98 -2.47 6.42 -0.84
C GLY A 98 -1.96 4.99 -0.70
N GLU A 99 -2.40 4.12 -1.61
CA GLU A 99 -1.85 2.78 -1.78
C GLU A 99 -0.36 2.87 -2.10
N TRP A 100 0.48 2.30 -1.23
CA TRP A 100 1.90 2.62 -1.25
C TRP A 100 2.80 1.59 -1.95
N ASP A 101 2.28 0.54 -2.55
CA ASP A 101 3.04 -0.49 -3.24
C ASP A 101 3.95 0.08 -4.36
N VAL A 102 3.39 0.86 -5.29
CA VAL A 102 4.16 1.52 -6.35
C VAL A 102 4.91 2.75 -5.83
N MET A 103 4.38 3.44 -4.83
CA MET A 103 5.09 4.54 -4.19
C MET A 103 6.33 4.05 -3.42
N PHE A 104 6.31 2.82 -2.88
CA PHE A 104 7.51 2.15 -2.36
C PHE A 104 8.57 1.94 -3.44
N LEU A 105 8.17 1.44 -4.62
CA LEU A 105 9.09 1.31 -5.75
C LEU A 105 9.68 2.69 -6.14
N SER A 106 8.83 3.70 -6.26
CA SER A 106 9.25 5.08 -6.56
C SER A 106 10.21 5.64 -5.51
N TYR A 107 9.98 5.35 -4.24
CA TYR A 107 10.89 5.66 -3.14
C TYR A 107 12.26 4.97 -3.34
N CYS A 108 12.27 3.68 -3.62
CA CYS A 108 13.51 2.93 -3.85
C CYS A 108 14.29 3.45 -5.06
N LEU A 109 13.61 3.74 -6.16
CA LEU A 109 14.21 4.33 -7.37
C LEU A 109 14.87 5.69 -7.06
N LYS A 110 14.17 6.54 -6.32
CA LYS A 110 14.67 7.85 -5.90
C LYS A 110 15.94 7.75 -5.08
N TYR A 111 15.96 6.89 -4.05
CA TYR A 111 17.09 6.75 -3.15
C TYR A 111 18.24 5.92 -3.75
N ALA A 112 17.97 5.08 -4.74
CA ALA A 112 18.99 4.43 -5.58
C ALA A 112 19.60 5.39 -6.62
N GLY A 113 19.11 6.64 -6.70
CA GLY A 113 19.63 7.63 -7.66
C GLY A 113 19.24 7.36 -9.10
N ILE A 114 18.22 6.53 -9.33
CA ILE A 114 17.73 6.22 -10.67
C ILE A 114 16.82 7.34 -11.14
N PRO A 115 17.16 8.04 -12.25
CA PRO A 115 16.40 9.21 -12.66
C PRO A 115 15.03 8.82 -13.25
N GLN A 116 14.02 9.67 -13.01
CA GLN A 116 12.67 9.48 -13.57
C GLN A 116 12.62 9.42 -15.10
N SER A 117 13.63 9.99 -15.78
CA SER A 117 13.77 9.90 -17.24
C SER A 117 14.19 8.52 -17.71
N ALA A 118 14.73 7.70 -16.82
CA ALA A 118 15.11 6.30 -17.12
C ALA A 118 14.00 5.34 -16.70
N ILE A 119 13.56 5.43 -15.43
CA ILE A 119 12.45 4.63 -14.93
C ILE A 119 11.42 5.57 -14.30
N PRO A 120 10.19 5.61 -14.81
CA PRO A 120 9.12 6.46 -14.27
C PRO A 120 8.83 6.13 -12.80
N GLN A 121 8.70 7.19 -11.99
CA GLN A 121 8.31 7.08 -10.59
C GLN A 121 6.82 7.40 -10.48
N GLU A 122 6.01 6.38 -10.36
CA GLU A 122 4.57 6.45 -10.40
C GLU A 122 3.95 6.23 -9.01
N ALA A 123 2.67 6.55 -8.86
CA ALA A 123 1.93 6.36 -7.61
C ALA A 123 1.01 5.13 -7.63
N SER A 124 0.70 4.59 -8.81
CA SER A 124 -0.22 3.49 -8.95
C SER A 124 0.24 2.45 -9.97
N VAL A 125 -0.23 1.22 -9.81
CA VAL A 125 0.05 0.13 -10.76
C VAL A 125 -0.42 0.46 -12.16
N LEU A 126 -1.56 1.13 -12.30
CA LEU A 126 -2.09 1.51 -13.62
C LEU A 126 -1.18 2.53 -14.30
N SER A 127 -0.73 3.56 -13.58
CA SER A 127 0.21 4.56 -14.12
C SER A 127 1.53 3.92 -14.49
N LEU A 128 2.09 3.10 -13.59
CA LEU A 128 3.35 2.40 -13.84
C LEU A 128 3.26 1.52 -15.09
N ARG A 129 2.20 0.72 -15.19
CA ARG A 129 1.98 -0.16 -16.34
C ARG A 129 1.85 0.63 -17.64
N SER A 130 1.13 1.76 -17.63
CA SER A 130 1.01 2.62 -18.81
C SER A 130 2.36 3.18 -19.23
N SER A 131 3.12 3.74 -18.29
CA SER A 131 4.44 4.30 -18.55
C SER A 131 5.43 3.26 -19.08
N MET A 132 5.41 2.04 -18.51
CA MET A 132 6.26 0.93 -18.99
C MET A 132 5.85 0.44 -20.38
N SER A 133 4.55 0.42 -20.69
CA SER A 133 4.03 0.08 -22.02
C SER A 133 4.45 1.12 -23.07
N ASP A 134 4.39 2.41 -22.73
CA ASP A 134 4.80 3.49 -23.63
C ASP A 134 6.30 3.47 -23.95
N MET A 135 7.09 2.83 -23.09
CA MET A 135 8.53 2.65 -23.25
C MET A 135 8.90 1.31 -23.92
N ASP A 136 7.93 0.47 -24.30
CA ASP A 136 8.13 -0.91 -24.79
C ASP A 136 8.89 -1.81 -23.78
N TRP A 137 8.76 -1.55 -22.48
CA TRP A 137 9.44 -2.28 -21.41
C TRP A 137 8.53 -3.29 -20.70
N LEU A 138 7.23 -3.24 -20.98
CA LEU A 138 6.29 -4.20 -20.43
C LEU A 138 6.38 -5.52 -21.18
N LEU A 139 6.80 -6.56 -20.47
CA LEU A 139 6.80 -7.93 -21.00
C LEU A 139 5.53 -8.65 -20.53
N ASP A 140 4.97 -9.49 -21.38
CA ASP A 140 3.85 -10.33 -20.99
C ASP A 140 4.37 -11.59 -20.30
N GLY A 141 3.99 -11.80 -19.04
CA GLY A 141 4.43 -12.94 -18.24
C GLY A 141 3.84 -14.30 -18.67
N GLU A 142 2.93 -14.30 -19.65
CA GLU A 142 2.29 -15.54 -20.15
C GLU A 142 3.24 -16.41 -20.98
N ASP A 143 4.35 -15.88 -21.47
CA ASP A 143 5.33 -16.60 -22.29
C ASP A 143 6.25 -17.54 -21.49
N GLY A 144 6.11 -17.58 -20.15
CA GLY A 144 6.90 -18.42 -19.26
C GLY A 144 8.33 -17.93 -19.03
N SER A 145 8.65 -16.69 -19.41
CA SER A 145 9.93 -16.06 -19.04
C SER A 145 9.99 -15.89 -17.53
N ALA A 146 11.09 -16.35 -16.92
CA ALA A 146 11.34 -16.11 -15.50
C ALA A 146 11.85 -14.68 -15.31
N ALA A 147 11.34 -13.98 -14.28
CA ALA A 147 11.89 -12.70 -13.89
C ALA A 147 13.34 -12.84 -13.43
N ASN A 148 14.18 -11.89 -13.81
CA ASN A 148 15.56 -11.80 -13.34
C ASN A 148 15.65 -10.94 -12.10
N VAL A 149 16.78 -11.02 -11.40
CA VAL A 149 17.06 -10.11 -10.28
C VAL A 149 17.13 -8.68 -10.80
N GLY A 150 16.33 -7.79 -10.21
CA GLY A 150 16.21 -6.40 -10.63
C GLY A 150 14.99 -6.10 -11.51
N ASP A 151 14.31 -7.12 -12.04
CA ASP A 151 13.06 -6.91 -12.76
C ASP A 151 11.93 -6.45 -11.83
N ILE A 152 11.06 -5.60 -12.36
CA ILE A 152 9.84 -5.15 -11.67
C ILE A 152 8.70 -6.07 -12.10
N VAL A 153 8.13 -6.81 -11.15
CA VAL A 153 7.01 -7.73 -11.42
C VAL A 153 5.70 -7.06 -11.04
N ILE A 154 4.78 -6.98 -12.00
CA ILE A 154 3.41 -6.50 -11.80
C ILE A 154 2.47 -7.71 -11.85
N TYR A 155 1.72 -7.95 -10.78
CA TYR A 155 0.80 -9.09 -10.69
C TYR A 155 -0.56 -8.68 -10.13
N ASN A 156 -1.59 -9.45 -10.49
CA ASN A 156 -2.91 -9.34 -9.92
C ASN A 156 -3.13 -10.49 -8.94
N LYS A 157 -3.53 -10.17 -7.72
CA LYS A 157 -3.91 -11.16 -6.72
C LYS A 157 -5.43 -11.28 -6.69
N TYR A 158 -5.94 -12.43 -7.11
CA TYR A 158 -7.37 -12.71 -7.01
C TYR A 158 -7.67 -13.46 -5.71
N VAL A 159 -8.60 -12.92 -4.93
CA VAL A 159 -9.12 -13.59 -3.73
C VAL A 159 -10.47 -14.19 -4.07
N THR A 160 -10.57 -15.51 -4.13
CA THR A 160 -11.86 -16.18 -4.30
C THR A 160 -12.59 -16.22 -2.96
N ARG A 161 -13.70 -15.49 -2.84
CA ARG A 161 -14.61 -15.63 -1.70
C ARG A 161 -15.71 -16.64 -2.05
N THR A 162 -15.83 -17.68 -1.24
CA THR A 162 -16.98 -18.56 -1.30
C THR A 162 -18.10 -17.91 -0.49
N VAL A 163 -19.12 -17.39 -1.16
CA VAL A 163 -20.33 -16.92 -0.50
C VAL A 163 -21.25 -18.14 -0.33
N ALA A 164 -21.51 -18.52 0.92
CA ALA A 164 -22.55 -19.51 1.21
C ALA A 164 -23.90 -18.87 0.92
N VAL A 165 -24.53 -19.27 -0.17
CA VAL A 165 -25.93 -18.92 -0.44
C VAL A 165 -26.78 -19.80 0.47
N ASP A 166 -27.44 -19.18 1.46
CA ASP A 166 -28.42 -19.89 2.30
C ASP A 166 -29.64 -20.21 1.42
N SER A 167 -29.76 -21.48 1.06
CA SER A 167 -30.84 -21.99 0.21
C SER A 167 -32.19 -22.16 0.94
N SER A 168 -32.37 -21.52 2.10
CA SER A 168 -33.57 -21.64 2.93
C SER A 168 -34.64 -20.54 2.68
N ALA A 169 -34.53 -19.75 1.61
CA ALA A 169 -35.63 -18.89 1.18
C ALA A 169 -36.48 -19.58 0.13
N ASP A 170 -37.52 -20.27 0.60
CA ASP A 170 -38.59 -20.80 -0.24
C ASP A 170 -39.30 -19.68 -1.01
N GLY A 171 -39.36 -19.82 -2.33
CA GLY A 171 -40.48 -19.45 -3.20
C GLY A 171 -40.72 -17.96 -3.45
N ALA A 172 -40.07 -17.42 -4.48
CA ALA A 172 -40.72 -16.57 -5.47
C ALA A 172 -39.83 -16.55 -6.73
N ALA A 173 -40.20 -17.31 -7.72
CA ALA A 173 -39.71 -17.11 -9.07
C ALA A 173 -40.32 -15.81 -9.58
N ASP A 174 -39.49 -14.80 -9.75
CA ASP A 174 -39.80 -13.69 -10.64
C ASP A 174 -38.53 -13.23 -11.34
N ASP A 175 -38.66 -13.12 -12.64
CA ASP A 175 -37.64 -12.77 -13.62
C ASP A 175 -36.68 -11.67 -13.17
N LEU A 176 -35.43 -12.02 -12.93
CA LEU A 176 -34.30 -11.11 -12.95
C LEU A 176 -33.18 -11.71 -13.79
N ASP A 177 -33.39 -11.75 -15.07
CA ASP A 177 -32.38 -11.61 -16.08
C ASP A 177 -31.95 -10.15 -16.02
N ASP A 178 -30.87 -9.82 -15.36
CA ASP A 178 -29.85 -8.88 -15.82
C ASP A 178 -28.83 -8.53 -14.72
N GLN A 179 -27.55 -8.52 -15.11
CA GLN A 179 -26.45 -7.80 -14.49
C GLN A 179 -26.00 -8.24 -13.08
N PHE A 180 -25.46 -9.44 -12.97
CA PHE A 180 -24.43 -9.69 -11.99
C PHE A 180 -23.06 -9.32 -12.60
N SER A 181 -22.72 -8.04 -12.57
CA SER A 181 -21.35 -7.58 -12.75
C SER A 181 -20.59 -8.01 -11.51
N MET A 182 -19.80 -9.07 -11.61
CA MET A 182 -18.80 -9.36 -10.62
C MET A 182 -17.70 -8.30 -10.74
N ASP A 183 -17.77 -7.28 -9.91
CA ASP A 183 -16.61 -6.46 -9.61
C ASP A 183 -15.64 -7.35 -8.83
N ALA A 184 -14.72 -7.97 -9.57
CA ALA A 184 -13.56 -8.59 -8.99
C ALA A 184 -12.68 -7.44 -8.48
N GLU A 185 -12.77 -7.14 -7.20
CA GLU A 185 -11.79 -6.30 -6.52
C GLU A 185 -10.46 -7.08 -6.55
N GLY A 186 -9.66 -6.84 -7.59
CA GLY A 186 -8.30 -7.31 -7.71
C GLY A 186 -7.40 -6.33 -6.95
N GLU A 187 -6.76 -6.77 -5.90
CA GLU A 187 -5.60 -6.05 -5.36
C GLU A 187 -4.48 -6.13 -6.39
N ASN A 188 -4.11 -4.98 -6.95
CA ASN A 188 -2.96 -4.85 -7.85
C ASN A 188 -1.74 -4.51 -7.00
N GLY A 189 -0.69 -5.29 -7.11
CA GLY A 189 0.56 -5.07 -6.38
C GLY A 189 1.77 -5.03 -7.33
N ALA A 190 2.78 -4.27 -6.94
CA ALA A 190 4.11 -4.31 -7.55
C ALA A 190 5.12 -4.76 -6.50
N ALA A 191 5.99 -5.70 -6.86
CA ALA A 191 7.02 -6.22 -5.98
C ALA A 191 8.36 -6.34 -6.69
N LEU A 192 9.44 -6.22 -5.92
CA LEU A 192 10.80 -6.53 -6.36
C LEU A 192 11.10 -7.99 -6.02
N GLU A 193 11.39 -8.79 -7.04
CA GLU A 193 11.82 -10.17 -6.84
C GLU A 193 13.30 -10.22 -6.43
N THR A 194 13.55 -10.83 -5.27
CA THR A 194 14.90 -11.17 -4.85
C THR A 194 15.08 -12.69 -4.96
N SER A 195 15.70 -13.17 -6.01
CA SER A 195 16.09 -14.58 -6.06
C SER A 195 17.21 -14.82 -5.04
N GLY A 196 16.89 -15.50 -3.94
CA GLY A 196 17.89 -16.01 -3.02
C GLY A 196 18.73 -17.07 -3.74
N ALA A 197 19.95 -16.71 -4.11
CA ALA A 197 20.94 -17.70 -4.51
C ALA A 197 21.39 -18.47 -3.27
N SER A 198 21.15 -19.76 -3.26
CA SER A 198 21.73 -20.71 -2.29
C SER A 198 23.16 -20.98 -2.64
#